data_28e52bc4b2c4fa1ec4597f0a8760a364
#
_entry.id   28e52bc4b2c4fa1ec4597f0a8760a364
#
_cell.length_a   1.000
_cell.length_b   1.000
_cell.length_c   1.000
_cell.angle_alpha   90.00
_cell.angle_beta   90.00
_cell.angle_gamma   90.00
#
_symmetry.space_group_name_H-M   'P 1'
#
loop_
_entity.id
_entity.type
_entity.pdbx_description
1 polymer ?
#
loop_
_entity_poly.entity_id
_entity_poly.type
_entity_poly.pdbx_seq_one_letter_code
_entity_poly.pdbx_strand_id
1 'polypeptide(L)'
;VHGIPIFLAGDNMNAALPQQATQDTAAWENPMGTDGFEFIEFAAPDPQAMGKVFEGMGFRPVARHRHKNVLLYRQGEINFIINAEPDSFAQRFARLHGPSVCAIAFRVHDTKAAYERALGLGAWGYAGVAGPGELNIPAIKGVGDSLIYLVDRWRGKNGAQPGDIGNIGFFDVDFEPLPGVSADEALHPVGHGLTYIDHLTHNVHRGRMNEWADFYERVFNFREIKYFDIEGQVTGVKSKAMTSPCGKIRIPINEEGKEKSGQIQEYLDMYKGEGIQHIAMGSDHLYDTVDALRASGVRLLDTPDTYYELVEKRIPGHGEPLQALKDRKILIDGVAGKLLLQIFSENQLGPIFFEFIQRKGDDGFGNGNFKALFESIELDQIRRGVLEGKKA
;
A
#
# COMPACT_ATOMS: atom_id res chain seq x y z
N VAL A 1 -53.18 42.52 5.87
CA VAL A 1 -54.29 41.84 5.19
C VAL A 1 -53.78 41.38 3.83
N HIS A 2 -53.53 40.13 3.66
CA HIS A 2 -53.81 39.25 2.54
C HIS A 2 -52.94 37.98 2.68
N GLY A 3 -53.64 36.90 2.75
CA GLY A 3 -53.17 35.58 3.06
C GLY A 3 -52.42 34.90 1.92
N ILE A 4 -51.62 33.94 2.33
CA ILE A 4 -50.91 32.99 1.47
C ILE A 4 -51.79 31.73 1.41
N PRO A 5 -52.09 31.16 0.25
CA PRO A 5 -52.72 29.84 0.18
C PRO A 5 -51.68 28.71 0.29
N ILE A 6 -51.98 27.79 1.17
CA ILE A 6 -51.35 26.46 1.30
C ILE A 6 -51.84 25.62 0.13
N PHE A 7 -50.91 25.10 -0.68
CA PHE A 7 -51.19 24.00 -1.59
C PHE A 7 -50.53 22.73 -1.06
N LEU A 8 -51.38 21.81 -0.59
CA LEU A 8 -51.07 20.40 -0.47
C LEU A 8 -51.18 19.78 -1.87
N ALA A 9 -50.10 19.20 -2.35
CA ALA A 9 -50.16 18.20 -3.39
C ALA A 9 -49.09 17.14 -3.09
N GLY A 10 -49.60 15.98 -2.69
CA GLY A 10 -48.80 14.75 -2.72
C GLY A 10 -48.62 14.30 -4.17
N ASP A 11 -47.46 13.94 -4.50
CA ASP A 11 -47.20 13.05 -5.63
C ASP A 11 -46.05 12.14 -5.31
N ASN A 12 -46.38 10.87 -5.41
CA ASN A 12 -45.48 9.73 -5.44
C ASN A 12 -44.43 9.91 -6.50
N MET A 13 -43.17 10.06 -6.12
CA MET A 13 -42.05 9.72 -7.01
C MET A 13 -41.29 8.56 -6.41
N ASN A 14 -41.71 7.38 -6.81
CA ASN A 14 -40.93 6.16 -6.82
C ASN A 14 -39.78 6.38 -7.81
N ALA A 15 -38.73 7.05 -7.39
CA ALA A 15 -37.46 7.04 -8.11
C ALA A 15 -36.85 5.66 -7.84
N ALA A 16 -37.02 4.75 -8.79
CA ALA A 16 -36.28 3.50 -8.85
C ALA A 16 -34.78 3.85 -8.76
N LEU A 17 -34.13 3.34 -7.71
CA LEU A 17 -32.67 3.31 -7.62
C LEU A 17 -32.14 2.70 -8.91
N PRO A 18 -31.10 3.27 -9.54
CA PRO A 18 -30.49 2.61 -10.69
C PRO A 18 -30.04 1.22 -10.27
N GLN A 19 -30.63 0.23 -10.93
CA GLN A 19 -30.19 -1.15 -10.82
C GLN A 19 -28.68 -1.17 -11.07
N GLN A 20 -27.93 -1.65 -10.08
CA GLN A 20 -26.53 -2.00 -10.28
C GLN A 20 -26.47 -2.87 -11.53
N ALA A 21 -25.76 -2.38 -12.54
CA ALA A 21 -25.43 -3.16 -13.71
C ALA A 21 -24.84 -4.47 -13.20
N THR A 22 -25.48 -5.57 -13.55
CA THR A 22 -24.94 -6.91 -13.39
C THR A 22 -23.59 -6.89 -14.08
N GLN A 23 -22.50 -6.88 -13.30
CA GLN A 23 -21.16 -7.04 -13.84
C GLN A 23 -21.15 -8.34 -14.65
N ASP A 24 -20.81 -8.18 -15.91
CA ASP A 24 -20.59 -9.26 -16.85
C ASP A 24 -19.63 -10.27 -16.20
N THR A 25 -20.12 -11.48 -15.93
CA THR A 25 -19.38 -12.55 -15.24
C THR A 25 -18.40 -13.27 -16.17
N ALA A 26 -17.90 -12.58 -17.21
CA ALA A 26 -16.74 -13.05 -17.94
C ALA A 26 -15.57 -13.12 -16.95
N ALA A 27 -14.99 -14.30 -16.78
CA ALA A 27 -13.87 -14.53 -15.87
C ALA A 27 -12.79 -13.48 -16.14
N TRP A 28 -12.37 -12.77 -15.08
CA TRP A 28 -11.32 -11.76 -15.20
C TRP A 28 -10.00 -12.47 -15.48
N GLU A 29 -9.56 -12.40 -16.73
CA GLU A 29 -8.34 -13.07 -17.17
C GLU A 29 -7.12 -12.56 -16.43
N ASN A 30 -6.24 -13.48 -16.03
CA ASN A 30 -4.97 -13.19 -15.38
C ASN A 30 -3.80 -13.60 -16.32
N PRO A 31 -3.55 -12.82 -17.39
CA PRO A 31 -2.59 -13.21 -18.42
C PRO A 31 -1.14 -13.15 -17.94
N MET A 32 -0.86 -12.41 -16.87
CA MET A 32 0.46 -12.37 -16.23
C MET A 32 0.63 -13.47 -15.19
N GLY A 33 -0.44 -14.19 -14.82
CA GLY A 33 -0.41 -15.16 -13.74
C GLY A 33 -0.03 -14.54 -12.40
N THR A 34 -0.48 -13.30 -12.12
CA THR A 34 -0.18 -12.62 -10.85
C THR A 34 -0.79 -13.36 -9.67
N ASP A 35 -0.08 -13.40 -8.51
CA ASP A 35 -0.54 -14.01 -7.28
C ASP A 35 -0.07 -13.29 -6.01
N GLY A 36 -0.09 -11.96 -6.04
CA GLY A 36 0.25 -11.11 -4.90
C GLY A 36 1.65 -10.53 -4.96
N PHE A 37 2.03 -9.87 -3.86
CA PHE A 37 3.37 -9.32 -3.66
C PHE A 37 4.32 -10.39 -3.15
N GLU A 38 5.58 -10.41 -3.64
CA GLU A 38 6.63 -11.25 -3.08
C GLU A 38 7.50 -10.48 -2.10
N PHE A 39 7.93 -9.27 -2.47
CA PHE A 39 8.71 -8.41 -1.60
C PHE A 39 8.58 -6.92 -1.97
N ILE A 40 9.02 -6.07 -1.04
CA ILE A 40 9.30 -4.65 -1.28
C ILE A 40 10.79 -4.45 -1.02
N GLU A 41 11.50 -3.84 -1.99
CA GLU A 41 12.91 -3.52 -1.89
C GLU A 41 13.09 -2.04 -1.58
N PHE A 42 13.84 -1.78 -0.53
CA PHE A 42 14.14 -0.45 -0.05
C PHE A 42 15.62 -0.12 -0.25
N ALA A 43 15.88 1.15 -0.44
CA ALA A 43 17.21 1.72 -0.45
C ALA A 43 17.27 2.96 0.43
N ALA A 44 18.39 3.16 1.08
CA ALA A 44 18.63 4.33 1.93
C ALA A 44 20.10 4.71 1.95
N PRO A 45 20.41 6.02 2.17
CA PRO A 45 21.77 6.45 2.49
C PRO A 45 22.29 5.85 3.81
N ASP A 46 21.40 5.59 4.78
CA ASP A 46 21.67 4.88 6.03
C ASP A 46 20.79 3.63 6.16
N PRO A 47 21.25 2.47 5.69
CA PRO A 47 20.52 1.22 5.76
C PRO A 47 20.26 0.73 7.19
N GLN A 48 21.16 1.07 8.13
CA GLN A 48 21.03 0.64 9.54
C GLN A 48 19.89 1.40 10.24
N ALA A 49 19.79 2.71 10.01
CA ALA A 49 18.67 3.50 10.52
C ALA A 49 17.34 3.01 9.95
N MET A 50 17.30 2.65 8.68
CA MET A 50 16.10 2.05 8.05
C MET A 50 15.75 0.71 8.71
N GLY A 51 16.72 -0.15 8.96
CA GLY A 51 16.50 -1.43 9.64
C GLY A 51 15.85 -1.26 11.03
N LYS A 52 16.28 -0.25 11.79
CA LYS A 52 15.66 0.07 13.11
C LYS A 52 14.19 0.50 12.98
N VAL A 53 13.82 1.18 11.91
CA VAL A 53 12.41 1.50 11.64
C VAL A 53 11.61 0.22 11.43
N PHE A 54 12.13 -0.74 10.68
CA PHE A 54 11.47 -2.03 10.47
C PHE A 54 11.38 -2.85 11.75
N GLU A 55 12.47 -2.90 12.54
CA GLU A 55 12.47 -3.58 13.84
C GLU A 55 11.45 -2.97 14.81
N GLY A 56 11.29 -1.64 14.81
CA GLY A 56 10.25 -0.95 15.58
C GLY A 56 8.83 -1.36 15.18
N MET A 57 8.61 -1.71 13.92
CA MET A 57 7.34 -2.25 13.42
C MET A 57 7.18 -3.77 13.62
N GLY A 58 8.15 -4.43 14.28
CA GLY A 58 8.10 -5.86 14.59
C GLY A 58 8.72 -6.76 13.52
N PHE A 59 9.33 -6.21 12.49
CA PHE A 59 10.10 -7.01 11.52
C PHE A 59 11.41 -7.49 12.14
N ARG A 60 11.83 -8.67 11.75
CA ARG A 60 13.13 -9.22 12.14
C ARG A 60 14.05 -9.36 10.95
N PRO A 61 15.32 -8.97 11.04
CA PRO A 61 16.31 -9.36 10.05
C PRO A 61 16.51 -10.89 10.15
N VAL A 62 16.23 -11.62 9.08
CA VAL A 62 16.23 -13.10 9.12
C VAL A 62 17.28 -13.72 8.23
N ALA A 63 17.65 -13.05 7.14
CA ALA A 63 18.59 -13.59 6.17
C ALA A 63 19.37 -12.48 5.48
N ARG A 64 20.50 -12.83 4.90
CA ARG A 64 21.30 -11.96 4.04
C ARG A 64 21.51 -12.62 2.68
N HIS A 65 21.65 -11.80 1.66
CA HIS A 65 22.04 -12.29 0.33
C HIS A 65 23.44 -12.88 0.38
N ARG A 66 23.66 -14.01 -0.34
CA ARG A 66 24.92 -14.76 -0.28
C ARG A 66 26.14 -13.98 -0.76
N HIS A 67 25.97 -13.06 -1.70
CA HIS A 67 27.05 -12.37 -2.40
C HIS A 67 26.96 -10.85 -2.41
N LYS A 68 25.86 -10.27 -1.93
CA LYS A 68 25.60 -8.83 -1.96
C LYS A 68 25.26 -8.31 -0.56
N ASN A 69 25.49 -7.04 -0.33
CA ASN A 69 25.11 -6.38 0.92
C ASN A 69 23.61 -6.07 0.92
N VAL A 70 22.81 -7.12 1.06
CA VAL A 70 21.34 -7.07 1.03
C VAL A 70 20.79 -7.88 2.18
N LEU A 71 19.91 -7.29 2.99
CA LEU A 71 19.27 -7.91 4.14
C LEU A 71 17.78 -8.13 3.90
N LEU A 72 17.29 -9.29 4.31
CA LEU A 72 15.88 -9.65 4.34
C LEU A 72 15.33 -9.46 5.75
N TYR A 73 14.33 -8.61 5.86
CA TYR A 73 13.48 -8.44 7.04
C TYR A 73 12.13 -9.10 6.79
N ARG A 74 11.60 -9.80 7.78
CA ARG A 74 10.34 -10.53 7.63
C ARG A 74 9.44 -10.37 8.83
N GLN A 75 8.14 -10.33 8.58
CA GLN A 75 7.07 -10.47 9.56
C GLN A 75 5.84 -11.07 8.86
N GLY A 76 5.29 -12.18 9.38
CA GLY A 76 4.25 -12.93 8.68
C GLY A 76 4.70 -13.32 7.27
N GLU A 77 3.86 -13.01 6.29
CA GLU A 77 4.16 -13.23 4.86
C GLU A 77 4.83 -12.00 4.20
N ILE A 78 5.14 -10.96 4.97
CA ILE A 78 5.71 -9.72 4.46
C ILE A 78 7.23 -9.83 4.39
N ASN A 79 7.79 -9.62 3.22
CA ASN A 79 9.23 -9.59 2.96
C ASN A 79 9.66 -8.16 2.59
N PHE A 80 10.48 -7.56 3.44
CA PHE A 80 11.16 -6.29 3.16
C PHE A 80 12.63 -6.54 2.92
N ILE A 81 13.17 -5.99 1.85
CA ILE A 81 14.58 -6.09 1.50
C ILE A 81 15.22 -4.73 1.64
N ILE A 82 16.33 -4.63 2.38
CA ILE A 82 17.20 -3.45 2.38
C ILE A 82 18.40 -3.77 1.50
N ASN A 83 18.53 -3.06 0.37
CA ASN A 83 19.63 -3.20 -0.55
C ASN A 83 20.66 -2.09 -0.33
N ALA A 84 21.76 -2.46 0.31
CA ALA A 84 22.90 -1.59 0.59
C ALA A 84 24.13 -1.90 -0.29
N GLU A 85 23.95 -2.71 -1.36
CA GLU A 85 25.04 -3.07 -2.27
C GLU A 85 25.56 -1.84 -3.01
N PRO A 86 26.87 -1.51 -2.86
CA PRO A 86 27.47 -0.37 -3.54
C PRO A 86 27.28 -0.47 -5.07
N ASP A 87 27.10 0.69 -5.71
CA ASP A 87 26.94 0.82 -7.16
C ASP A 87 25.71 0.07 -7.77
N SER A 88 24.86 -0.50 -6.92
CA SER A 88 23.59 -1.10 -7.34
C SER A 88 22.59 -0.05 -7.86
N PHE A 89 21.56 -0.55 -8.55
CA PHE A 89 20.39 0.28 -8.89
C PHE A 89 19.78 0.93 -7.62
N ALA A 90 19.61 0.15 -6.56
CA ALA A 90 19.05 0.61 -5.30
C ALA A 90 19.80 1.79 -4.70
N GLN A 91 21.14 1.72 -4.64
CA GLN A 91 21.97 2.80 -4.10
C GLN A 91 22.02 4.03 -5.02
N ARG A 92 21.91 3.86 -6.33
CA ARG A 92 21.72 5.02 -7.25
C ARG A 92 20.38 5.68 -7.02
N PHE A 93 19.33 4.89 -6.81
CA PHE A 93 17.98 5.37 -6.51
C PHE A 93 17.94 6.14 -5.18
N ALA A 94 18.57 5.60 -4.12
CA ALA A 94 18.68 6.26 -2.82
C ALA A 94 19.43 7.61 -2.87
N ARG A 95 20.43 7.75 -3.74
CA ARG A 95 21.13 9.04 -3.92
C ARG A 95 20.22 10.13 -4.45
N LEU A 96 19.20 9.77 -5.23
CA LEU A 96 18.23 10.73 -5.78
C LEU A 96 17.09 11.00 -4.79
N HIS A 97 16.53 9.95 -4.22
CA HIS A 97 15.27 10.01 -3.47
C HIS A 97 15.43 9.99 -1.94
N GLY A 98 16.63 9.71 -1.43
CA GLY A 98 16.84 9.41 -0.01
C GLY A 98 16.29 8.01 0.34
N PRO A 99 15.80 7.80 1.59
CA PRO A 99 15.12 6.58 1.97
C PRO A 99 13.89 6.36 1.07
N SER A 100 13.84 5.22 0.38
CA SER A 100 12.88 5.02 -0.70
C SER A 100 12.55 3.56 -0.95
N VAL A 101 11.41 3.30 -1.58
CA VAL A 101 11.09 2.03 -2.22
C VAL A 101 11.64 2.07 -3.64
N CYS A 102 12.72 1.33 -3.90
CA CYS A 102 13.33 1.30 -5.23
C CYS A 102 12.77 0.21 -6.13
N ALA A 103 12.15 -0.83 -5.55
CA ALA A 103 11.48 -1.87 -6.31
C ALA A 103 10.37 -2.56 -5.52
N ILE A 104 9.43 -3.14 -6.25
CA ILE A 104 8.43 -4.08 -5.75
C ILE A 104 8.51 -5.37 -6.56
N ALA A 105 8.07 -6.48 -5.98
CA ALA A 105 8.05 -7.75 -6.69
C ALA A 105 6.65 -8.35 -6.70
N PHE A 106 6.19 -8.74 -7.88
CA PHE A 106 4.95 -9.48 -8.06
C PHE A 106 5.24 -10.96 -8.22
N ARG A 107 4.50 -11.79 -7.50
CA ARG A 107 4.42 -13.23 -7.76
C ARG A 107 3.73 -13.44 -9.10
N VAL A 108 4.33 -14.25 -9.96
CA VAL A 108 3.75 -14.64 -11.24
C VAL A 108 3.87 -16.16 -11.42
N HIS A 109 3.07 -16.75 -12.31
CA HIS A 109 3.14 -18.19 -12.56
C HIS A 109 4.35 -18.58 -13.42
N ASP A 110 4.68 -17.76 -14.43
CA ASP A 110 5.78 -17.98 -15.36
C ASP A 110 6.45 -16.64 -15.65
N THR A 111 7.64 -16.46 -15.12
CA THR A 111 8.41 -15.22 -15.25
C THR A 111 8.76 -14.90 -16.71
N LYS A 112 9.10 -15.92 -17.52
CA LYS A 112 9.49 -15.71 -18.92
C LYS A 112 8.28 -15.21 -19.73
N ALA A 113 7.16 -15.91 -19.63
CA ALA A 113 5.92 -15.54 -20.32
C ALA A 113 5.41 -14.15 -19.88
N ALA A 114 5.45 -13.87 -18.58
CA ALA A 114 5.05 -12.57 -18.03
C ALA A 114 5.94 -11.44 -18.52
N TYR A 115 7.26 -11.64 -18.55
CA TYR A 115 8.21 -10.64 -19.00
C TYR A 115 8.09 -10.37 -20.50
N GLU A 116 8.04 -11.42 -21.33
CA GLU A 116 7.85 -11.30 -22.78
C GLU A 116 6.56 -10.57 -23.12
N ARG A 117 5.48 -10.89 -22.39
CA ARG A 117 4.19 -10.18 -22.52
C ARG A 117 4.33 -8.69 -22.15
N ALA A 118 4.97 -8.39 -21.02
CA ALA A 118 5.15 -7.01 -20.59
C ALA A 118 5.90 -6.17 -21.64
N LEU A 119 6.99 -6.71 -22.18
CA LEU A 119 7.76 -6.05 -23.24
C LEU A 119 6.94 -5.89 -24.53
N GLY A 120 6.18 -6.91 -24.92
CA GLY A 120 5.29 -6.88 -26.09
C GLY A 120 4.19 -5.82 -25.97
N LEU A 121 3.81 -5.45 -24.75
CA LEU A 121 2.85 -4.39 -24.43
C LEU A 121 3.52 -3.03 -24.14
N GLY A 122 4.82 -2.89 -24.43
CA GLY A 122 5.55 -1.62 -24.37
C GLY A 122 6.07 -1.25 -22.98
N ALA A 123 6.16 -2.20 -22.04
CA ALA A 123 6.89 -1.96 -20.79
C ALA A 123 8.40 -1.90 -21.08
N TRP A 124 9.11 -1.07 -20.31
CA TRP A 124 10.57 -0.95 -20.44
C TRP A 124 11.24 -1.98 -19.54
N GLY A 125 11.92 -2.94 -20.16
CA GLY A 125 12.70 -3.94 -19.45
C GLY A 125 13.92 -3.35 -18.75
N TYR A 126 14.26 -3.94 -17.62
CA TYR A 126 15.48 -3.66 -16.89
C TYR A 126 16.33 -4.92 -16.81
N ALA A 127 17.54 -4.84 -17.35
CA ALA A 127 18.52 -5.91 -17.27
C ALA A 127 19.42 -5.71 -16.04
N GLY A 128 19.14 -6.45 -14.98
CA GLY A 128 20.02 -6.57 -13.83
C GLY A 128 21.24 -7.45 -14.17
N VAL A 129 22.28 -7.36 -13.34
CA VAL A 129 23.45 -8.25 -13.44
C VAL A 129 23.33 -9.28 -12.33
N ALA A 130 23.01 -10.52 -12.70
CA ALA A 130 23.11 -11.67 -11.79
C ALA A 130 24.55 -12.19 -11.77
N GLY A 131 25.06 -12.48 -10.58
CA GLY A 131 26.34 -13.13 -10.37
C GLY A 131 26.27 -14.66 -10.62
N PRO A 132 27.41 -15.36 -10.58
CA PRO A 132 27.41 -16.81 -10.68
C PRO A 132 26.60 -17.45 -9.54
N GLY A 133 25.64 -18.31 -9.90
CA GLY A 133 24.77 -19.01 -8.92
C GLY A 133 23.61 -18.19 -8.38
N GLU A 134 23.43 -16.94 -8.81
CA GLU A 134 22.27 -16.10 -8.47
C GLU A 134 21.15 -16.29 -9.48
N LEU A 135 19.92 -16.12 -9.01
CA LEU A 135 18.75 -16.09 -9.88
C LEU A 135 18.72 -14.79 -10.68
N ASN A 136 18.52 -14.90 -11.98
CA ASN A 136 18.26 -13.74 -12.82
C ASN A 136 16.75 -13.47 -12.82
N ILE A 137 16.33 -12.52 -12.00
CA ILE A 137 14.92 -12.13 -11.87
C ILE A 137 14.64 -10.94 -12.80
N PRO A 138 13.84 -11.13 -13.87
CA PRO A 138 13.50 -10.04 -14.77
C PRO A 138 12.71 -8.95 -14.06
N ALA A 139 12.95 -7.72 -14.47
CA ALA A 139 12.22 -6.56 -13.98
C ALA A 139 11.84 -5.61 -15.12
N ILE A 140 10.80 -4.84 -14.92
CA ILE A 140 10.39 -3.74 -15.78
C ILE A 140 10.38 -2.43 -14.99
N LYS A 141 10.43 -1.31 -15.68
CA LYS A 141 10.29 0.00 -15.08
C LYS A 141 8.84 0.24 -14.67
N GLY A 142 8.66 0.76 -13.47
CA GLY A 142 7.40 1.21 -12.88
C GLY A 142 7.39 2.69 -12.56
N VAL A 143 6.47 3.10 -11.70
CA VAL A 143 6.27 4.49 -11.29
C VAL A 143 7.56 5.10 -10.74
N GLY A 144 7.91 6.29 -11.21
CA GLY A 144 9.09 7.03 -10.78
C GLY A 144 10.42 6.33 -11.08
N ASP A 145 10.48 5.57 -12.16
CA ASP A 145 11.63 4.75 -12.54
C ASP A 145 11.99 3.62 -11.55
N SER A 146 11.16 3.35 -10.55
CA SER A 146 11.29 2.15 -9.71
C SER A 146 11.19 0.87 -10.54
N LEU A 147 11.53 -0.27 -9.94
CA LEU A 147 11.44 -1.55 -10.63
C LEU A 147 10.24 -2.37 -10.17
N ILE A 148 9.68 -3.14 -11.09
CA ILE A 148 8.72 -4.21 -10.81
C ILE A 148 9.37 -5.52 -11.21
N TYR A 149 9.79 -6.31 -10.23
CA TYR A 149 10.31 -7.66 -10.44
C TYR A 149 9.17 -8.65 -10.68
N LEU A 150 9.40 -9.63 -11.54
CA LEU A 150 8.48 -10.72 -11.81
C LEU A 150 9.09 -12.02 -11.25
N VAL A 151 8.48 -12.59 -10.20
CA VAL A 151 9.02 -13.72 -9.45
C VAL A 151 8.12 -14.93 -9.60
N ASP A 152 8.62 -16.03 -10.19
CA ASP A 152 7.88 -17.28 -10.30
C ASP A 152 8.36 -18.38 -9.33
N ARG A 153 9.39 -18.08 -8.52
CA ARG A 153 9.88 -18.92 -7.45
C ARG A 153 9.47 -18.34 -6.10
N TRP A 154 8.28 -18.69 -5.65
CA TRP A 154 7.75 -18.27 -4.35
C TRP A 154 7.14 -19.48 -3.63
N ARG A 155 7.21 -19.48 -2.31
CA ARG A 155 6.68 -20.56 -1.47
C ARG A 155 5.16 -20.58 -1.50
N GLY A 156 4.58 -21.79 -1.49
CA GLY A 156 3.13 -21.98 -1.58
C GLY A 156 2.56 -21.91 -2.99
N LYS A 157 3.39 -21.71 -4.02
CA LYS A 157 2.95 -21.71 -5.42
C LYS A 157 2.20 -23.00 -5.76
N ASN A 158 1.05 -22.86 -6.41
CA ASN A 158 0.17 -23.99 -6.75
C ASN A 158 -0.28 -24.84 -5.54
N GLY A 159 -0.35 -24.23 -4.35
CA GLY A 159 -0.73 -24.93 -3.13
C GLY A 159 0.36 -25.83 -2.54
N ALA A 160 1.62 -25.70 -2.96
CA ALA A 160 2.74 -26.46 -2.42
C ALA A 160 2.88 -26.22 -0.91
N GLN A 161 3.08 -27.30 -0.16
CA GLN A 161 3.18 -27.27 1.28
C GLN A 161 4.66 -27.27 1.74
N PRO A 162 4.95 -26.82 2.97
CA PRO A 162 6.29 -26.98 3.53
C PRO A 162 6.76 -28.43 3.45
N GLY A 163 7.97 -28.64 2.89
CA GLY A 163 8.53 -29.97 2.68
C GLY A 163 8.27 -30.58 1.30
N ASP A 164 7.41 -30.00 0.48
CA ASP A 164 7.20 -30.46 -0.91
C ASP A 164 8.44 -30.20 -1.76
N ILE A 165 8.76 -31.15 -2.63
CA ILE A 165 9.78 -30.98 -3.64
C ILE A 165 9.31 -29.87 -4.61
N GLY A 166 10.10 -28.79 -4.71
CA GLY A 166 9.75 -27.65 -5.55
C GLY A 166 9.10 -26.49 -4.80
N ASN A 167 8.77 -26.64 -3.52
CA ASN A 167 8.39 -25.50 -2.66
C ASN A 167 9.63 -24.69 -2.25
N ILE A 168 10.43 -24.28 -3.24
CA ILE A 168 11.67 -23.52 -3.08
C ILE A 168 11.43 -22.13 -3.62
N GLY A 169 11.43 -21.15 -2.73
CA GLY A 169 11.32 -19.74 -3.08
C GLY A 169 12.66 -19.15 -3.54
N PHE A 170 12.59 -17.96 -4.08
CA PHE A 170 13.75 -17.18 -4.47
C PHE A 170 14.71 -16.93 -3.28
N PHE A 171 14.17 -16.69 -2.09
CA PHE A 171 14.98 -16.47 -0.88
C PHE A 171 15.76 -17.70 -0.45
N ASP A 172 15.31 -18.91 -0.78
CA ASP A 172 16.05 -20.14 -0.46
C ASP A 172 17.30 -20.32 -1.32
N VAL A 173 17.32 -19.72 -2.50
CA VAL A 173 18.43 -19.80 -3.44
C VAL A 173 19.46 -18.69 -3.18
N ASP A 174 19.00 -17.43 -3.14
CA ASP A 174 19.89 -16.27 -3.14
C ASP A 174 20.28 -15.79 -1.72
N PHE A 175 19.56 -16.24 -0.69
CA PHE A 175 19.81 -15.81 0.69
C PHE A 175 20.28 -16.96 1.58
N GLU A 176 20.92 -16.60 2.69
CA GLU A 176 21.27 -17.51 3.78
C GLU A 176 20.81 -16.93 5.10
N PRO A 177 20.33 -17.76 6.06
CA PRO A 177 19.92 -17.29 7.39
C PRO A 177 21.04 -16.53 8.09
N LEU A 178 20.68 -15.52 8.84
CA LEU A 178 21.61 -14.82 9.73
C LEU A 178 22.09 -15.75 10.87
N PRO A 179 23.32 -15.57 11.39
CA PRO A 179 23.79 -16.32 12.53
C PRO A 179 22.83 -16.26 13.72
N GLY A 180 22.47 -17.42 14.27
CA GLY A 180 21.55 -17.52 15.41
C GLY A 180 20.07 -17.49 15.06
N VAL A 181 19.71 -17.38 13.77
CA VAL A 181 18.32 -17.51 13.31
C VAL A 181 18.12 -18.92 12.77
N SER A 182 17.20 -19.67 13.37
CA SER A 182 16.84 -21.00 12.86
C SER A 182 16.03 -20.86 11.55
N ALA A 183 15.98 -21.93 10.76
CA ALA A 183 15.20 -21.95 9.52
C ALA A 183 13.70 -21.70 9.79
N ASP A 184 13.17 -22.26 10.88
CA ASP A 184 11.76 -22.07 11.25
C ASP A 184 11.49 -20.63 11.70
N GLU A 185 12.38 -20.02 12.48
CA GLU A 185 12.24 -18.61 12.89
C GLU A 185 12.38 -17.64 11.72
N ALA A 186 13.15 -18.03 10.68
CA ALA A 186 13.31 -17.22 9.49
C ALA A 186 12.07 -17.25 8.59
N LEU A 187 11.20 -18.25 8.71
CA LEU A 187 10.08 -18.46 7.81
C LEU A 187 8.90 -17.54 8.10
N HIS A 188 8.44 -17.49 9.34
CA HIS A 188 7.22 -16.78 9.74
C HIS A 188 7.36 -16.08 11.09
N PRO A 189 8.23 -15.05 11.23
CA PRO A 189 8.30 -14.29 12.48
C PRO A 189 6.96 -13.57 12.72
N VAL A 190 6.39 -13.77 13.91
CA VAL A 190 5.08 -13.19 14.26
C VAL A 190 5.15 -11.66 14.37
N GLY A 191 6.23 -11.14 14.97
CA GLY A 191 6.41 -9.70 15.17
C GLY A 191 5.26 -9.08 15.96
N HIS A 192 4.69 -8.00 15.42
CA HIS A 192 3.54 -7.27 15.98
C HIS A 192 2.19 -7.71 15.37
N GLY A 193 2.16 -8.84 14.65
CA GLY A 193 0.94 -9.41 14.09
C GLY A 193 0.59 -8.89 12.70
N LEU A 194 1.53 -8.27 11.98
CA LEU A 194 1.37 -7.93 10.58
C LEU A 194 1.59 -9.18 9.73
N THR A 195 0.68 -9.47 8.81
CA THR A 195 0.65 -10.77 8.12
C THR A 195 0.84 -10.67 6.61
N TYR A 196 0.37 -9.62 5.95
CA TYR A 196 0.44 -9.46 4.49
C TYR A 196 0.52 -7.99 4.06
N ILE A 197 0.97 -7.75 2.82
CA ILE A 197 0.91 -6.44 2.17
C ILE A 197 -0.49 -6.30 1.56
N ASP A 198 -1.27 -5.31 2.03
CA ASP A 198 -2.62 -5.06 1.53
C ASP A 198 -2.61 -4.25 0.25
N HIS A 199 -1.93 -3.10 0.26
CA HIS A 199 -1.80 -2.24 -0.91
C HIS A 199 -0.58 -1.31 -0.84
N LEU A 200 -0.20 -0.77 -2.01
CA LEU A 200 0.89 0.20 -2.17
C LEU A 200 0.37 1.43 -2.88
N THR A 201 0.24 2.53 -2.18
CA THR A 201 -0.26 3.78 -2.76
C THR A 201 0.85 4.59 -3.42
N HIS A 202 0.63 4.96 -4.66
CA HIS A 202 1.56 5.73 -5.47
C HIS A 202 1.11 7.19 -5.55
N ASN A 203 2.05 8.12 -5.42
CA ASN A 203 1.85 9.53 -5.75
C ASN A 203 2.52 9.85 -7.07
N VAL A 204 1.76 10.50 -7.95
CA VAL A 204 2.22 10.87 -9.29
C VAL A 204 1.97 12.35 -9.57
N HIS A 205 2.69 12.90 -10.53
CA HIS A 205 2.46 14.28 -10.97
C HIS A 205 1.05 14.47 -11.51
N ARG A 206 0.53 15.67 -11.37
CA ARG A 206 -0.78 16.04 -11.92
C ARG A 206 -0.88 15.69 -13.39
N GLY A 207 -2.01 15.07 -13.77
CA GLY A 207 -2.30 14.62 -15.13
C GLY A 207 -1.69 13.25 -15.48
N ARG A 208 -0.90 12.64 -14.60
CA ARG A 208 -0.26 11.35 -14.88
C ARG A 208 -0.95 10.14 -14.24
N MET A 209 -1.97 10.36 -13.42
CA MET A 209 -2.74 9.26 -12.80
C MET A 209 -3.31 8.30 -13.85
N ASN A 210 -3.89 8.84 -14.93
CA ASN A 210 -4.44 8.01 -16.00
C ASN A 210 -3.34 7.25 -16.75
N GLU A 211 -2.20 7.88 -17.04
CA GLU A 211 -1.06 7.22 -17.68
C GLU A 211 -0.60 5.98 -16.93
N TRP A 212 -0.48 6.09 -15.59
CA TRP A 212 -0.07 4.97 -14.76
C TRP A 212 -1.18 3.94 -14.54
N ALA A 213 -2.44 4.37 -14.46
CA ALA A 213 -3.57 3.44 -14.44
C ALA A 213 -3.62 2.60 -15.72
N ASP A 214 -3.49 3.25 -16.89
CA ASP A 214 -3.44 2.61 -18.21
C ASP A 214 -2.24 1.65 -18.33
N PHE A 215 -1.10 1.97 -17.70
CA PHE A 215 0.05 1.07 -17.64
C PHE A 215 -0.30 -0.23 -16.90
N TYR A 216 -0.89 -0.15 -15.70
CA TYR A 216 -1.29 -1.33 -14.93
C TYR A 216 -2.40 -2.13 -15.63
N GLU A 217 -3.35 -1.45 -16.25
CA GLU A 217 -4.42 -2.09 -17.03
C GLU A 217 -3.85 -2.84 -18.23
N ARG A 218 -3.07 -2.16 -19.05
CA ARG A 218 -2.52 -2.70 -20.30
C ARG A 218 -1.53 -3.85 -20.05
N VAL A 219 -0.58 -3.67 -19.14
CA VAL A 219 0.49 -4.64 -18.91
C VAL A 219 0.01 -5.83 -18.07
N PHE A 220 -0.70 -5.56 -16.98
CA PHE A 220 -1.06 -6.55 -15.96
C PHE A 220 -2.53 -6.95 -15.97
N ASN A 221 -3.35 -6.34 -16.82
CA ASN A 221 -4.81 -6.51 -16.86
C ASN A 221 -5.49 -6.14 -15.53
N PHE A 222 -4.95 -5.17 -14.81
CA PHE A 222 -5.61 -4.60 -13.65
C PHE A 222 -6.88 -3.88 -14.06
N ARG A 223 -7.80 -3.69 -13.11
CA ARG A 223 -9.01 -2.90 -13.31
C ARG A 223 -9.09 -1.81 -12.25
N GLU A 224 -9.60 -0.65 -12.67
CA GLU A 224 -10.06 0.37 -11.74
C GLU A 224 -11.31 -0.15 -11.02
N ILE A 225 -11.20 -0.34 -9.70
CA ILE A 225 -12.34 -0.78 -8.87
C ILE A 225 -12.99 0.39 -8.15
N LYS A 226 -12.27 1.51 -8.03
CA LYS A 226 -12.79 2.71 -7.38
C LYS A 226 -12.04 3.96 -7.84
N TYR A 227 -12.79 5.05 -8.01
CA TYR A 227 -12.28 6.39 -8.22
C TYR A 227 -12.71 7.30 -7.06
N PHE A 228 -11.79 8.14 -6.61
CA PHE A 228 -12.05 9.14 -5.57
C PHE A 228 -11.67 10.52 -6.10
N ASP A 229 -12.52 11.49 -5.81
CA ASP A 229 -12.23 12.91 -5.98
C ASP A 229 -12.56 13.60 -4.64
N ILE A 230 -11.53 13.83 -3.85
CA ILE A 230 -11.68 14.34 -2.50
C ILE A 230 -11.22 15.78 -2.47
N GLU A 231 -12.15 16.65 -2.13
CA GLU A 231 -11.89 18.06 -1.97
C GLU A 231 -11.80 18.42 -0.49
N GLY A 232 -10.61 18.87 -0.06
CA GLY A 232 -10.41 19.54 1.23
C GLY A 232 -10.82 21.00 1.15
N GLN A 233 -10.63 21.75 2.24
CA GLN A 233 -10.93 23.18 2.27
C GLN A 233 -10.03 24.00 1.33
N VAL A 234 -8.79 23.60 1.16
CA VAL A 234 -7.74 24.32 0.44
C VAL A 234 -7.20 23.52 -0.74
N THR A 235 -6.97 22.22 -0.56
CA THR A 235 -6.37 21.30 -1.54
C THR A 235 -7.31 20.15 -1.86
N GLY A 236 -6.94 19.27 -2.77
CA GLY A 236 -7.74 18.08 -3.11
C GLY A 236 -6.85 16.96 -3.64
N VAL A 237 -7.36 15.74 -3.58
CA VAL A 237 -6.70 14.55 -4.10
C VAL A 237 -7.64 13.79 -5.02
N LYS A 238 -7.16 13.42 -6.19
CA LYS A 238 -7.80 12.42 -7.05
C LYS A 238 -7.06 11.10 -6.90
N SER A 239 -7.80 10.02 -6.80
CA SER A 239 -7.22 8.69 -6.63
C SER A 239 -7.96 7.65 -7.45
N LYS A 240 -7.21 6.76 -8.10
CA LYS A 240 -7.71 5.56 -8.77
C LYS A 240 -7.18 4.32 -8.05
N ALA A 241 -8.07 3.48 -7.56
CA ALA A 241 -7.68 2.20 -6.97
C ALA A 241 -7.67 1.11 -8.04
N MET A 242 -6.47 0.70 -8.42
CA MET A 242 -6.24 -0.39 -9.37
C MET A 242 -6.08 -1.71 -8.63
N THR A 243 -6.68 -2.78 -9.15
CA THR A 243 -6.59 -4.12 -8.55
C THR A 243 -6.25 -5.16 -9.61
N SER A 244 -5.40 -6.12 -9.24
CA SER A 244 -5.01 -7.24 -10.10
C SER A 244 -6.12 -8.26 -10.27
N PRO A 245 -6.08 -9.09 -11.34
CA PRO A 245 -7.04 -10.19 -11.52
C PRO A 245 -7.07 -11.20 -10.38
N CYS A 246 -5.94 -11.41 -9.69
CA CYS A 246 -5.89 -12.30 -8.52
C CYS A 246 -6.49 -11.67 -7.25
N GLY A 247 -6.81 -10.37 -7.25
CA GLY A 247 -7.34 -9.64 -6.10
C GLY A 247 -6.35 -9.34 -4.98
N LYS A 248 -5.10 -9.82 -5.09
CA LYS A 248 -4.08 -9.73 -4.03
C LYS A 248 -3.10 -8.55 -4.20
N ILE A 249 -3.13 -7.86 -5.35
CA ILE A 249 -2.30 -6.68 -5.60
C ILE A 249 -3.24 -5.50 -5.80
N ARG A 250 -3.15 -4.52 -4.91
CA ARG A 250 -3.94 -3.30 -4.95
C ARG A 250 -3.00 -2.10 -4.98
N ILE A 251 -3.24 -1.19 -5.91
CA ILE A 251 -2.39 -0.01 -6.14
C ILE A 251 -3.28 1.22 -6.32
N PRO A 252 -3.58 1.96 -5.24
CA PRO A 252 -4.11 3.31 -5.36
C PRO A 252 -3.08 4.23 -6.01
N ILE A 253 -3.51 5.07 -6.95
CA ILE A 253 -2.67 6.05 -7.65
C ILE A 253 -3.27 7.43 -7.41
N ASN A 254 -2.52 8.30 -6.77
CA ASN A 254 -2.96 9.64 -6.36
C ASN A 254 -2.31 10.72 -7.20
N GLU A 255 -3.08 11.74 -7.56
CA GLU A 255 -2.59 13.02 -8.06
C GLU A 255 -3.28 14.20 -7.37
N GLU A 256 -2.69 15.40 -7.46
CA GLU A 256 -3.32 16.62 -6.95
C GLU A 256 -4.67 16.89 -7.65
N GLY A 257 -5.71 17.09 -6.84
CA GLY A 257 -7.07 17.35 -7.34
C GLY A 257 -7.35 18.81 -7.68
N LYS A 258 -6.62 19.75 -7.05
CA LYS A 258 -6.78 21.21 -7.24
C LYS A 258 -5.50 21.86 -7.73
N GLU A 259 -5.61 23.10 -8.24
CA GLU A 259 -4.44 23.85 -8.70
C GLU A 259 -3.45 24.21 -7.59
N LYS A 260 -3.97 24.41 -6.36
CA LYS A 260 -3.14 24.70 -5.20
C LYS A 260 -2.43 23.44 -4.74
N SER A 261 -1.12 23.51 -4.59
CA SER A 261 -0.28 22.42 -4.12
C SER A 261 -0.65 21.99 -2.71
N GLY A 262 -0.77 20.69 -2.50
CA GLY A 262 -1.11 20.04 -1.23
C GLY A 262 -0.14 18.92 -0.89
N GLN A 263 -0.66 17.91 -0.19
CA GLN A 263 0.15 16.81 0.32
C GLN A 263 0.84 15.98 -0.77
N ILE A 264 0.23 15.86 -1.95
CA ILE A 264 0.84 15.10 -3.06
C ILE A 264 2.06 15.86 -3.58
N GLN A 265 1.95 17.17 -3.80
CA GLN A 265 3.08 17.97 -4.25
C GLN A 265 4.18 18.03 -3.19
N GLU A 266 3.84 18.14 -1.91
CA GLU A 266 4.83 18.07 -0.82
C GLU A 266 5.62 16.75 -0.85
N TYR A 267 4.93 15.62 -1.07
CA TYR A 267 5.57 14.34 -1.26
C TYR A 267 6.52 14.37 -2.47
N LEU A 268 6.03 14.81 -3.64
CA LEU A 268 6.81 14.84 -4.88
C LEU A 268 8.08 15.70 -4.75
N ASP A 269 7.97 16.83 -4.06
CA ASP A 269 9.11 17.74 -3.82
C ASP A 269 10.14 17.13 -2.86
N MET A 270 9.69 16.48 -1.79
CA MET A 270 10.56 15.83 -0.81
C MET A 270 11.19 14.55 -1.37
N TYR A 271 10.40 13.74 -2.06
CA TYR A 271 10.85 12.50 -2.68
C TYR A 271 11.63 12.73 -3.98
N LYS A 272 11.50 13.93 -4.57
CA LYS A 272 12.09 14.33 -5.86
C LYS A 272 11.58 13.50 -7.03
N GLY A 273 10.28 13.29 -7.09
CA GLY A 273 9.62 12.58 -8.18
C GLY A 273 8.44 11.74 -7.73
N GLU A 274 7.94 10.94 -8.65
CA GLU A 274 6.84 9.99 -8.42
C GLU A 274 7.34 8.77 -7.64
N GLY A 275 6.46 8.13 -6.87
CA GLY A 275 6.82 6.92 -6.15
C GLY A 275 5.75 6.45 -5.16
N ILE A 276 6.12 5.48 -4.32
CA ILE A 276 5.24 4.92 -3.31
C ILE A 276 5.19 5.85 -2.09
N GLN A 277 3.99 6.35 -1.80
CA GLN A 277 3.73 7.22 -0.66
C GLN A 277 3.57 6.43 0.63
N HIS A 278 2.78 5.34 0.58
CA HIS A 278 2.60 4.51 1.75
C HIS A 278 2.42 3.03 1.40
N ILE A 279 2.69 2.23 2.41
CA ILE A 279 2.60 0.78 2.39
C ILE A 279 1.57 0.37 3.42
N ALA A 280 0.48 -0.22 2.98
CA ALA A 280 -0.55 -0.75 3.87
C ALA A 280 -0.27 -2.24 4.17
N MET A 281 -0.27 -2.57 5.45
CA MET A 281 -0.02 -3.92 5.95
C MET A 281 -1.21 -4.42 6.77
N GLY A 282 -1.62 -5.65 6.48
CA GLY A 282 -2.76 -6.28 7.11
C GLY A 282 -2.42 -6.96 8.43
N SER A 283 -3.38 -6.91 9.37
CA SER A 283 -3.39 -7.64 10.62
C SER A 283 -4.76 -8.23 10.88
N ASP A 284 -4.81 -9.42 11.48
CA ASP A 284 -6.06 -10.04 11.92
C ASP A 284 -6.52 -9.51 13.30
N HIS A 285 -5.62 -8.85 14.03
CA HIS A 285 -5.84 -8.34 15.39
C HIS A 285 -5.28 -6.91 15.54
N LEU A 286 -5.88 -5.94 14.83
CA LEU A 286 -5.34 -4.58 14.73
C LEU A 286 -5.20 -3.87 16.08
N TYR A 287 -6.08 -4.13 17.06
CA TYR A 287 -5.97 -3.56 18.40
C TYR A 287 -4.66 -3.93 19.07
N ASP A 288 -4.31 -5.23 19.07
CA ASP A 288 -3.07 -5.74 19.66
C ASP A 288 -1.84 -5.26 18.88
N THR A 289 -1.95 -5.22 17.56
CA THR A 289 -0.91 -4.67 16.66
C THR A 289 -0.60 -3.22 17.00
N VAL A 290 -1.63 -2.38 17.17
CA VAL A 290 -1.46 -0.96 17.50
C VAL A 290 -0.81 -0.78 18.87
N ASP A 291 -1.20 -1.58 19.87
CA ASP A 291 -0.60 -1.54 21.20
C ASP A 291 0.89 -1.92 21.14
N ALA A 292 1.25 -2.96 20.37
CA ALA A 292 2.63 -3.40 20.18
C ALA A 292 3.47 -2.35 19.44
N LEU A 293 2.94 -1.74 18.37
CA LEU A 293 3.60 -0.67 17.62
C LEU A 293 3.92 0.54 18.51
N ARG A 294 2.97 0.96 19.34
CA ARG A 294 3.18 2.07 20.30
C ARG A 294 4.20 1.71 21.37
N ALA A 295 4.14 0.50 21.93
CA ALA A 295 5.11 0.02 22.90
C ALA A 295 6.54 0.00 22.34
N SER A 296 6.68 -0.23 21.03
CA SER A 296 7.97 -0.18 20.31
C SER A 296 8.37 1.23 19.85
N GLY A 297 7.59 2.25 20.18
CA GLY A 297 7.91 3.64 19.88
C GLY A 297 7.54 4.11 18.48
N VAL A 298 6.76 3.35 17.71
CA VAL A 298 6.22 3.79 16.42
C VAL A 298 5.23 4.92 16.65
N ARG A 299 5.49 6.07 16.02
CA ARG A 299 4.59 7.22 16.09
C ARG A 299 3.45 7.04 15.09
N LEU A 300 2.24 7.04 15.64
CA LEU A 300 0.99 6.91 14.88
C LEU A 300 0.27 8.25 14.83
N LEU A 301 -0.44 8.52 13.73
CA LEU A 301 -1.23 9.74 13.58
C LEU A 301 -2.33 9.80 14.62
N ASP A 302 -2.59 11.00 15.12
CA ASP A 302 -3.68 11.28 16.04
C ASP A 302 -4.97 11.59 15.24
N THR A 303 -6.08 11.17 15.81
CA THR A 303 -7.42 11.42 15.27
C THR A 303 -8.24 12.16 16.32
N PRO A 304 -8.88 13.31 15.97
CA PRO A 304 -9.68 14.08 16.89
C PRO A 304 -10.82 13.25 17.52
N ASP A 305 -11.11 13.49 18.80
CA ASP A 305 -12.16 12.79 19.54
C ASP A 305 -13.54 12.93 18.88
N THR A 306 -13.80 14.07 18.24
CA THR A 306 -15.02 14.33 17.47
C THR A 306 -15.26 13.36 16.34
N TYR A 307 -14.22 12.73 15.80
CA TYR A 307 -14.37 11.65 14.82
C TYR A 307 -15.17 10.48 15.41
N TYR A 308 -14.86 10.08 16.64
CA TYR A 308 -15.49 8.93 17.29
C TYR A 308 -16.92 9.22 17.75
N GLU A 309 -17.24 10.46 18.05
CA GLU A 309 -18.61 10.91 18.36
C GLU A 309 -19.56 10.73 17.18
N LEU A 310 -19.02 10.72 15.96
CA LEU A 310 -19.80 10.58 14.72
C LEU A 310 -19.83 9.14 14.18
N VAL A 311 -19.07 8.21 14.74
CA VAL A 311 -18.94 6.84 14.21
C VAL A 311 -20.29 6.12 14.24
N GLU A 312 -21.00 6.12 15.36
CA GLU A 312 -22.30 5.44 15.47
C GLU A 312 -23.36 6.01 14.52
N LYS A 313 -23.31 7.32 14.27
CA LYS A 313 -24.20 7.97 13.29
C LYS A 313 -23.84 7.59 11.85
N ARG A 314 -22.54 7.42 11.57
CA ARG A 314 -22.03 7.11 10.24
C ARG A 314 -22.18 5.62 9.90
N ILE A 315 -21.94 4.74 10.88
CA ILE A 315 -22.00 3.27 10.74
C ILE A 315 -22.83 2.71 11.90
N PRO A 316 -24.16 2.88 11.89
CA PRO A 316 -25.00 2.38 12.97
C PRO A 316 -24.86 0.87 13.16
N GLY A 317 -24.70 0.44 14.40
CA GLY A 317 -24.58 -0.98 14.73
C GLY A 317 -23.29 -1.66 14.23
N HIS A 318 -22.21 -0.93 14.12
CA HIS A 318 -20.91 -1.45 13.66
C HIS A 318 -20.34 -2.57 14.57
N GLY A 319 -20.73 -2.62 15.84
CA GLY A 319 -20.34 -3.70 16.77
C GLY A 319 -18.93 -3.61 17.34
N GLU A 320 -18.09 -2.66 16.89
CA GLU A 320 -16.75 -2.44 17.46
C GLU A 320 -16.84 -1.66 18.78
N PRO A 321 -15.96 -1.94 19.77
CA PRO A 321 -15.94 -1.20 21.02
C PRO A 321 -15.42 0.23 20.78
N LEU A 322 -16.33 1.20 20.73
CA LEU A 322 -16.03 2.60 20.37
C LEU A 322 -14.90 3.20 21.22
N GLN A 323 -14.89 2.93 22.53
CA GLN A 323 -13.83 3.42 23.41
C GLN A 323 -12.47 2.84 23.05
N ALA A 324 -12.40 1.56 22.67
CA ALA A 324 -11.14 0.94 22.26
C ALA A 324 -10.61 1.49 20.92
N LEU A 325 -11.50 1.82 19.98
CA LEU A 325 -11.13 2.54 18.75
C LEU A 325 -10.55 3.92 19.08
N LYS A 326 -11.24 4.67 19.95
CA LYS A 326 -10.86 6.02 20.37
C LYS A 326 -9.52 6.05 21.09
N ASP A 327 -9.31 5.14 22.06
CA ASP A 327 -8.07 5.08 22.84
C ASP A 327 -6.84 4.79 21.97
N ARG A 328 -7.05 4.02 20.90
CA ARG A 328 -5.98 3.63 19.96
C ARG A 328 -5.94 4.48 18.71
N LYS A 329 -6.86 5.45 18.56
CA LYS A 329 -6.97 6.31 17.38
C LYS A 329 -7.16 5.53 16.07
N ILE A 330 -7.84 4.37 16.17
CA ILE A 330 -8.18 3.53 15.02
C ILE A 330 -9.39 4.12 14.31
N LEU A 331 -9.27 4.30 13.01
CA LEU A 331 -10.34 4.72 12.12
C LEU A 331 -11.19 3.51 11.72
N ILE A 332 -12.48 3.73 11.50
CA ILE A 332 -13.42 2.69 11.07
C ILE A 332 -14.23 3.17 9.87
N ASP A 333 -14.35 2.32 8.86
CA ASP A 333 -15.19 2.55 7.68
C ASP A 333 -15.97 1.29 7.29
N GLY A 334 -16.88 1.41 6.35
CA GLY A 334 -17.72 0.31 5.87
C GLY A 334 -19.18 0.40 6.31
N VAL A 335 -19.80 -0.73 6.47
CA VAL A 335 -21.19 -0.88 6.97
C VAL A 335 -21.25 -1.98 8.03
N ALA A 336 -22.31 -2.03 8.81
CA ALA A 336 -22.51 -3.08 9.82
C ALA A 336 -22.31 -4.48 9.21
N GLY A 337 -21.40 -5.26 9.81
CA GLY A 337 -21.02 -6.60 9.34
C GLY A 337 -19.98 -6.66 8.21
N LYS A 338 -19.58 -5.51 7.64
CA LYS A 338 -18.48 -5.39 6.67
C LYS A 338 -17.68 -4.16 6.98
N LEU A 339 -16.63 -4.31 7.77
CA LEU A 339 -15.85 -3.21 8.31
C LEU A 339 -14.41 -3.23 7.83
N LEU A 340 -13.83 -2.04 7.82
CA LEU A 340 -12.43 -1.76 7.61
C LEU A 340 -11.92 -0.93 8.79
N LEU A 341 -10.91 -1.42 9.48
CA LEU A 341 -10.21 -0.68 10.53
C LEU A 341 -8.85 -0.25 10.00
N GLN A 342 -8.44 0.99 10.25
CA GLN A 342 -7.19 1.56 9.74
C GLN A 342 -6.56 2.51 10.75
N ILE A 343 -5.22 2.57 10.75
CA ILE A 343 -4.45 3.62 11.41
C ILE A 343 -3.16 3.86 10.61
N PHE A 344 -2.65 5.07 10.66
CA PHE A 344 -1.48 5.49 9.89
C PHE A 344 -0.34 5.89 10.82
N SER A 345 0.89 5.64 10.40
CA SER A 345 2.06 6.21 11.07
C SER A 345 2.29 7.66 10.61
N GLU A 346 3.06 8.41 11.41
CA GLU A 346 3.78 9.56 10.85
C GLU A 346 4.76 9.08 9.77
N ASN A 347 5.35 10.03 9.02
CA ASN A 347 6.41 9.70 8.07
C ASN A 347 7.57 8.99 8.77
N GLN A 348 7.95 7.82 8.28
CA GLN A 348 8.98 6.98 8.86
C GLN A 348 10.26 6.95 8.01
N LEU A 349 10.11 7.02 6.68
CA LEU A 349 11.20 6.92 5.71
C LEU A 349 11.13 8.09 4.72
N GLY A 350 11.74 9.23 5.07
CA GLY A 350 11.54 10.46 4.29
C GLY A 350 10.05 10.83 4.27
N PRO A 351 9.40 11.00 3.08
CA PRO A 351 7.97 11.28 3.01
C PRO A 351 7.09 10.02 3.02
N ILE A 352 7.68 8.84 3.18
CA ILE A 352 6.95 7.56 3.17
C ILE A 352 6.44 7.24 4.57
N PHE A 353 5.17 6.82 4.67
CA PHE A 353 4.56 6.34 5.90
C PHE A 353 3.94 4.94 5.73
N PHE A 354 3.46 4.37 6.82
CA PHE A 354 2.84 3.05 6.84
C PHE A 354 1.39 3.15 7.30
N GLU A 355 0.57 2.29 6.72
CA GLU A 355 -0.81 2.06 7.12
C GLU A 355 -0.93 0.67 7.72
N PHE A 356 -1.68 0.55 8.82
CA PHE A 356 -1.99 -0.71 9.47
C PHE A 356 -3.49 -0.92 9.38
N ILE A 357 -3.90 -2.08 8.84
CA ILE A 357 -5.27 -2.31 8.43
C ILE A 357 -5.80 -3.66 8.90
N GLN A 358 -7.08 -3.72 9.27
CA GLN A 358 -7.81 -4.96 9.46
C GLN A 358 -9.08 -4.94 8.62
N ARG A 359 -9.22 -5.94 7.75
CA ARG A 359 -10.42 -6.15 6.94
C ARG A 359 -11.34 -7.12 7.64
N LYS A 360 -12.51 -6.65 8.03
CA LYS A 360 -13.61 -7.45 8.60
C LYS A 360 -14.76 -7.55 7.60
N GLY A 361 -14.43 -8.05 6.39
CA GLY A 361 -15.39 -8.25 5.30
C GLY A 361 -15.64 -7.04 4.40
N ASP A 362 -14.96 -5.92 4.60
CA ASP A 362 -14.96 -4.79 3.66
C ASP A 362 -13.71 -4.85 2.77
N ASP A 363 -13.92 -4.89 1.45
CA ASP A 363 -12.87 -4.89 0.44
C ASP A 363 -12.56 -3.49 -0.09
N GLY A 364 -13.21 -2.45 0.45
CA GLY A 364 -13.00 -1.06 0.09
C GLY A 364 -11.65 -0.50 0.54
N PHE A 365 -11.47 0.81 0.33
CA PHE A 365 -10.26 1.55 0.70
C PHE A 365 -10.53 2.61 1.78
N GLY A 366 -11.60 2.45 2.57
CA GLY A 366 -11.91 3.37 3.66
C GLY A 366 -12.23 4.80 3.18
N ASN A 367 -13.22 4.97 2.31
CA ASN A 367 -13.57 6.28 1.72
C ASN A 367 -13.77 7.36 2.78
N GLY A 368 -14.50 7.03 3.86
CA GLY A 368 -14.71 7.95 4.97
C GLY A 368 -13.42 8.21 5.75
N ASN A 369 -12.60 7.19 5.91
CA ASN A 369 -11.29 7.30 6.58
C ASN A 369 -10.27 8.04 5.72
N PHE A 370 -10.30 7.84 4.39
CA PHE A 370 -9.42 8.56 3.47
C PHE A 370 -9.64 10.07 3.57
N LYS A 371 -10.90 10.51 3.64
CA LYS A 371 -11.23 11.92 3.85
C LYS A 371 -10.70 12.42 5.20
N ALA A 372 -10.88 11.64 6.26
CA ALA A 372 -10.39 11.99 7.60
C ALA A 372 -8.86 12.10 7.65
N LEU A 373 -8.14 11.17 6.97
CA LEU A 373 -6.69 11.24 6.83
C LEU A 373 -6.25 12.49 6.07
N PHE A 374 -6.88 12.75 4.92
CA PHE A 374 -6.58 13.92 4.11
C PHE A 374 -6.74 15.21 4.91
N GLU A 375 -7.86 15.37 5.62
CA GLU A 375 -8.13 16.53 6.46
C GLU A 375 -7.08 16.67 7.58
N SER A 376 -6.66 15.55 8.19
CA SER A 376 -5.63 15.55 9.24
C SER A 376 -4.25 15.97 8.71
N ILE A 377 -3.85 15.50 7.52
CA ILE A 377 -2.59 15.88 6.88
C ILE A 377 -2.62 17.34 6.45
N GLU A 378 -3.72 17.82 5.90
CA GLU A 378 -3.89 19.23 5.53
C GLU A 378 -3.76 20.16 6.75
N LEU A 379 -4.34 19.79 7.89
CA LEU A 379 -4.19 20.51 9.15
C LEU A 379 -2.74 20.53 9.64
N ASP A 380 -2.02 19.43 9.51
CA ASP A 380 -0.62 19.36 9.86
C ASP A 380 0.24 20.27 8.94
N GLN A 381 -0.03 20.29 7.65
CA GLN A 381 0.62 21.21 6.70
C GLN A 381 0.36 22.68 7.05
N ILE A 382 -0.88 23.01 7.47
CA ILE A 382 -1.23 24.35 7.94
C ILE A 382 -0.43 24.69 9.20
N ARG A 383 -0.33 23.79 10.18
CA ARG A 383 0.44 24.00 11.42
C ARG A 383 1.93 24.21 11.15
N ARG A 384 2.49 23.52 10.16
CA ARG A 384 3.89 23.66 9.76
C ARG A 384 4.15 24.87 8.85
N GLY A 385 3.13 25.63 8.47
CA GLY A 385 3.23 26.80 7.59
C GLY A 385 3.43 26.46 6.10
N VAL A 386 3.24 25.21 5.71
CA VAL A 386 3.30 24.76 4.30
C VAL A 386 2.05 25.20 3.54
N LEU A 387 0.89 25.21 4.20
CA LEU A 387 -0.36 25.73 3.69
C LEU A 387 -0.85 26.93 4.51
N GLU A 388 -1.42 27.94 3.82
CA GLU A 388 -2.17 29.01 4.48
C GLU A 388 -3.58 28.51 4.78
N GLY A 389 -3.90 28.33 6.06
CA GLY A 389 -5.27 28.04 6.50
C GLY A 389 -6.22 29.22 6.19
N LYS A 390 -7.50 28.96 5.98
CA LYS A 390 -8.51 30.03 5.98
C LYS A 390 -8.45 30.73 7.33
N LYS A 391 -8.18 32.03 7.32
CA LYS A 391 -8.43 32.87 8.51
C LYS A 391 -9.92 32.79 8.81
N ALA A 392 -10.26 32.28 10.01
CA ALA A 392 -11.63 32.23 10.52
C ALA A 392 -12.17 33.65 10.69
#